data_73ca8ee32081d12ebac9e751248dcba8
#
_entry.id   73ca8ee32081d12ebac9e751248dcba8
#
_cell.length_a   1.000
_cell.length_b   1.000
_cell.length_c   1.000
_cell.angle_alpha   90.00
_cell.angle_beta   90.00
_cell.angle_gamma   90.00
#
_symmetry.space_group_name_H-M   'P 1'
#
loop_
_entity.id
_entity.type
_entity.pdbx_description
1 polymer ?
#
loop_
_entity_poly.entity_id
_entity_poly.type
_entity_poly.pdbx_seq_one_letter_code
_entity_poly.pdbx_strand_id
1 'polypeptide(L)'
;MYYPAFLDLRGLDCVVIGGNEHAVAKANGLLGSGAVVTVIAETIHEGLQWLVRSKKVTWLNREYKDNDLEGAFLVISVLMSSAT
;
A
#
# COMPACT_ATOMS: atom_id res chain seq x y z
N MET A 1 -19.02 -16.24 -5.41
CA MET A 1 -17.78 -16.01 -6.09
C MET A 1 -16.60 -16.18 -5.17
N TYR A 2 -15.62 -16.78 -5.70
CA TYR A 2 -14.48 -16.82 -4.89
C TYR A 2 -13.34 -16.40 -5.71
N TYR A 3 -12.28 -16.12 -5.09
CA TYR A 3 -11.20 -15.71 -5.78
C TYR A 3 -10.05 -16.58 -5.58
N PRO A 4 -9.07 -16.51 -6.43
CA PRO A 4 -7.87 -17.29 -6.26
C PRO A 4 -7.16 -16.77 -5.05
N ALA A 5 -7.74 -17.07 -3.92
CA ALA A 5 -7.30 -16.51 -2.68
C ALA A 5 -5.97 -17.07 -2.23
N PHE A 6 -5.39 -17.89 -3.03
CA PHE A 6 -4.15 -18.54 -2.61
C PHE A 6 -2.94 -17.89 -3.22
N LEU A 7 -3.08 -16.66 -3.64
CA LEU A 7 -1.95 -15.90 -4.12
C LEU A 7 -0.97 -15.72 -2.97
N ASP A 8 0.24 -16.15 -3.17
CA ASP A 8 1.27 -16.07 -2.16
C ASP A 8 2.04 -14.76 -2.35
N LEU A 9 1.81 -13.82 -1.46
CA LEU A 9 2.44 -12.50 -1.55
C LEU A 9 3.69 -12.37 -0.70
N ARG A 10 4.10 -13.43 -0.03
CA ARG A 10 5.23 -13.33 0.88
C ARG A 10 6.49 -12.87 0.15
N GLY A 11 7.08 -11.79 0.65
CA GLY A 11 8.29 -11.24 0.08
C GLY A 11 8.11 -10.46 -1.21
N LEU A 12 6.87 -10.33 -1.72
CA LEU A 12 6.63 -9.61 -2.95
C LEU A 12 6.41 -8.13 -2.67
N ASP A 13 6.91 -7.29 -3.55
CA ASP A 13 6.81 -5.86 -3.40
C ASP A 13 5.43 -5.37 -3.83
N CYS A 14 4.73 -4.74 -2.91
CA CYS A 14 3.42 -4.18 -3.17
C CYS A 14 3.46 -2.69 -2.89
N VAL A 15 2.87 -1.90 -3.77
CA VAL A 15 2.86 -0.45 -3.65
C VAL A 15 1.43 0.01 -3.44
N VAL A 16 1.22 0.85 -2.43
CA VAL A 16 -0.07 1.48 -2.17
C VAL A 16 0.10 2.97 -2.46
N ILE A 17 -0.69 3.48 -3.38
CA ILE A 17 -0.65 4.90 -3.74
C ILE A 17 -1.78 5.59 -3.02
N GLY A 18 -1.44 6.51 -2.16
CA GLY A 18 -2.42 7.22 -1.35
C GLY A 18 -2.21 6.95 0.13
N GLY A 19 -2.63 7.86 0.97
CA GLY A 19 -2.40 7.76 2.40
C GLY A 19 -3.65 7.90 3.26
N ASN A 20 -4.83 7.68 2.69
CA ASN A 20 -6.07 7.82 3.44
C ASN A 20 -6.40 6.55 4.21
N GLU A 21 -7.57 6.52 4.83
CA GLU A 21 -7.95 5.36 5.64
C GLU A 21 -8.09 4.09 4.83
N HIS A 22 -8.43 4.21 3.55
CA HIS A 22 -8.51 3.04 2.69
C HIS A 22 -7.12 2.45 2.47
N ALA A 23 -6.11 3.31 2.43
CA ALA A 23 -4.74 2.82 2.31
C ALA A 23 -4.34 2.03 3.55
N VAL A 24 -4.83 2.45 4.73
CA VAL A 24 -4.55 1.71 5.96
C VAL A 24 -5.08 0.28 5.84
N ALA A 25 -6.32 0.16 5.38
CA ALA A 25 -6.94 -1.16 5.26
C ALA A 25 -6.19 -2.03 4.25
N LYS A 26 -5.81 -1.43 3.12
CA LYS A 26 -5.09 -2.19 2.09
C LYS A 26 -3.71 -2.62 2.58
N ALA A 27 -3.01 -1.70 3.25
CA ALA A 27 -1.68 -2.02 3.76
C ALA A 27 -1.75 -3.15 4.78
N ASN A 28 -2.74 -3.10 5.68
CA ASN A 28 -2.89 -4.15 6.67
C ASN A 28 -3.17 -5.50 6.02
N GLY A 29 -4.02 -5.51 4.99
CA GLY A 29 -4.31 -6.74 4.29
C GLY A 29 -3.09 -7.33 3.62
N LEU A 30 -2.30 -6.48 2.97
CA LEU A 30 -1.09 -6.93 2.30
C LEU A 30 -0.06 -7.44 3.31
N LEU A 31 0.09 -6.73 4.41
CA LEU A 31 1.02 -7.16 5.45
C LEU A 31 0.60 -8.51 6.04
N GLY A 32 -0.70 -8.71 6.18
CA GLY A 32 -1.19 -9.99 6.66
C GLY A 32 -0.86 -11.14 5.73
N SER A 33 -0.62 -10.85 4.46
CA SER A 33 -0.23 -11.85 3.48
C SER A 33 1.29 -11.98 3.35
N GLY A 34 2.04 -11.23 4.15
CA GLY A 34 3.49 -11.32 4.12
C GLY A 34 4.16 -10.46 3.06
N ALA A 35 3.41 -9.59 2.40
CA ALA A 35 3.97 -8.73 1.37
C ALA A 35 4.85 -7.64 1.95
N VAL A 36 5.75 -7.13 1.13
CA VAL A 36 6.54 -5.97 1.47
C VAL A 36 5.77 -4.77 0.95
N VAL A 37 5.36 -3.89 1.84
CA VAL A 37 4.46 -2.78 1.48
C VAL A 37 5.20 -1.46 1.46
N THR A 38 5.02 -0.71 0.39
CA THR A 38 5.53 0.65 0.26
C THR A 38 4.33 1.55 0.00
N VAL A 39 4.23 2.63 0.76
CA VAL A 39 3.16 3.61 0.59
C VAL A 39 3.75 4.87 -0.01
N ILE A 40 3.15 5.36 -1.07
CA ILE A 40 3.58 6.60 -1.72
C ILE A 40 2.47 7.62 -1.52
N ALA A 41 2.75 8.65 -0.74
CA ALA A 41 1.77 9.69 -0.44
C ALA A 41 2.48 10.87 0.20
N GLU A 42 1.93 12.05 0.00
CA GLU A 42 2.49 13.24 0.63
C GLU A 42 2.13 13.32 2.10
N THR A 43 0.96 12.82 2.45
CA THR A 43 0.54 12.73 3.84
C THR A 43 -0.10 11.38 4.06
N ILE A 44 -0.09 10.90 5.29
CA ILE A 44 -0.66 9.60 5.60
C ILE A 44 -1.54 9.68 6.83
N HIS A 45 -2.58 8.85 6.83
CA HIS A 45 -3.48 8.68 7.95
C HIS A 45 -2.69 8.17 9.16
N GLU A 46 -3.14 8.50 10.35
CA GLU A 46 -2.41 8.10 11.55
C GLU A 46 -2.25 6.59 11.70
N GLY A 47 -3.19 5.82 11.14
CA GLY A 47 -3.05 4.37 11.14
C GLY A 47 -1.84 3.90 10.36
N LEU A 48 -1.53 4.61 9.26
CA LEU A 48 -0.33 4.30 8.50
C LEU A 48 0.91 4.80 9.22
N GLN A 49 0.80 5.93 9.93
CA GLN A 49 1.94 6.43 10.68
C GLN A 49 2.44 5.39 11.67
N TRP A 50 1.51 4.71 12.31
CA TRP A 50 1.88 3.68 13.26
C TRP A 50 2.64 2.54 12.57
N LEU A 51 2.18 2.14 11.40
CA LEU A 51 2.84 1.09 10.64
C LEU A 51 4.23 1.51 10.19
N VAL A 52 4.39 2.77 9.82
CA VAL A 52 5.69 3.29 9.43
C VAL A 52 6.64 3.29 10.62
N ARG A 53 6.15 3.73 11.77
CA ARG A 53 6.97 3.75 12.98
C ARG A 53 7.41 2.35 13.37
N SER A 54 6.54 1.39 13.16
CA SER A 54 6.83 0.00 13.50
C SER A 54 7.69 -0.67 12.44
N LYS A 55 8.05 0.07 11.39
CA LYS A 55 8.87 -0.43 10.28
C LYS A 55 8.21 -1.57 9.53
N LYS A 56 6.90 -1.62 9.57
CA LYS A 56 6.14 -2.62 8.82
C LYS A 56 5.86 -2.15 7.40
N VAL A 57 5.90 -0.84 7.17
CA VAL A 57 5.61 -0.24 5.89
C VAL A 57 6.67 0.81 5.61
N THR A 58 7.10 0.90 4.35
CA THR A 58 8.00 1.95 3.90
C THR A 58 7.15 3.10 3.37
N TRP A 59 7.41 4.30 3.79
CA TRP A 59 6.67 5.47 3.34
C TRP A 59 7.56 6.38 2.51
N LEU A 60 7.12 6.63 1.28
CA LEU A 60 7.77 7.60 0.42
C LEU A 60 6.92 8.86 0.45
N ASN A 61 7.45 9.88 1.11
CA ASN A 61 6.73 11.14 1.34
C ASN A 61 6.87 12.01 0.11
N ARG A 62 6.13 11.68 -0.93
CA ARG A 62 6.15 12.42 -2.18
C ARG A 62 5.01 11.99 -3.05
N GLU A 63 4.81 12.70 -4.15
CA GLU A 63 3.82 12.29 -5.13
C GLU A 63 4.26 11.03 -5.84
N TYR A 64 3.27 10.31 -6.29
CA TYR A 64 3.50 9.14 -7.12
C TYR A 64 4.13 9.55 -8.46
N LYS A 65 5.04 8.74 -8.94
CA LYS A 65 5.66 8.92 -10.24
C LYS A 65 5.60 7.59 -10.98
N ASP A 66 5.56 7.66 -12.30
CA ASP A 66 5.39 6.44 -13.08
C ASP A 66 6.47 5.40 -12.80
N ASN A 67 7.70 5.82 -12.63
CA ASN A 67 8.76 4.85 -12.41
C ASN A 67 8.75 4.25 -11.00
N ASP A 68 7.87 4.73 -10.14
CA ASP A 68 7.71 4.12 -8.83
C ASP A 68 7.12 2.72 -8.91
N LEU A 69 6.55 2.37 -10.05
CA LEU A 69 5.93 1.07 -10.22
C LEU A 69 6.89 0.00 -10.70
N GLU A 70 8.09 0.39 -11.04
CA GLU A 70 9.07 -0.58 -11.51
C GLU A 70 9.40 -1.56 -10.41
N GLY A 71 9.33 -2.84 -10.73
CA GLY A 71 9.63 -3.86 -9.76
C GLY A 71 8.50 -4.21 -8.81
N ALA A 72 7.39 -3.49 -8.88
CA ALA A 72 6.28 -3.80 -8.00
C ALA A 72 5.49 -4.99 -8.54
N PHE A 73 5.17 -5.91 -7.66
CA PHE A 73 4.34 -7.05 -8.04
C PHE A 73 2.88 -6.64 -8.13
N LEU A 74 2.44 -5.80 -7.21
CA LEU A 74 1.06 -5.39 -7.14
C LEU A 74 1.00 -3.91 -6.77
N VAL A 75 0.13 -3.17 -7.45
CA VAL A 75 -0.05 -1.75 -7.18
C VAL A 75 -1.51 -1.50 -6.88
N ILE A 76 -1.78 -0.86 -5.76
CA ILE A 76 -3.13 -0.51 -5.36
C ILE A 76 -3.21 0.99 -5.21
N SER A 77 -4.09 1.60 -5.98
CA SER A 77 -4.31 3.04 -5.89
C SER A 77 -5.57 3.27 -5.07
N VAL A 78 -5.42 3.99 -3.97
CA VAL A 78 -6.55 4.29 -3.10
C VAL A 78 -6.74 5.79 -2.97
N LEU A 79 -6.52 6.48 -4.06
CA LEU A 79 -6.69 7.91 -4.07
C LEU A 79 -8.15 8.24 -3.86
N MET A 80 -8.39 9.29 -3.10
CA MET A 80 -9.74 9.72 -2.85
C MET A 80 -10.38 10.14 -4.15
N SER A 81 -11.55 9.60 -4.43
CA SER A 81 -12.26 9.97 -5.61
C SER A 81 -13.29 11.03 -5.27
N SER A 82 -13.11 12.20 -5.79
CA SER A 82 -14.10 13.24 -5.57
C SER A 82 -15.30 13.08 -6.47
N ALA A 83 -15.21 12.19 -7.40
CA ALA A 83 -16.30 11.99 -8.31
C ALA A 83 -17.39 11.12 -7.72
N THR A 84 -17.15 10.57 -6.63
CA THR A 84 -18.19 9.75 -6.01
C THR A 84 -19.38 10.56 -5.66
#